data_7b7c7d738f03eb470f2aeafa41cbf564
#
_entry.id   7b7c7d738f03eb470f2aeafa41cbf564
#
_cell.length_a   1.000
_cell.length_b   1.000
_cell.length_c   1.000
_cell.angle_alpha   90.00
_cell.angle_beta   90.00
_cell.angle_gamma   90.00
#
_symmetry.space_group_name_H-M   'P 1'
#
loop_
_entity.id
_entity.type
_entity.pdbx_description
1 polymer ?
#
loop_
_entity_poly.entity_id
_entity_poly.type
_entity_poly.pdbx_seq_one_letter_code
_entity_poly.pdbx_strand_id
1 'polypeptide(L)'
;VPGRRGYPGYLYTDLATMYERAGRQVGKDGSITMIPILTMPEDDKTHPIPDLTGYITEGQIILSRELYRKGINPPVDVLPSLSRLKDKGTGAGKTREDHSGTMNQLFAAYATGKENKELMSILGEAALSPTDLLYAKFADEFEKRYVSQGVDENRSIQETLDLGWEL
;
A
#
# COMPACT_ATOMS: atom_id res chain seq x y z
N VAL A 1 24.90 13.13 19.95
CA VAL A 1 23.84 14.12 19.78
C VAL A 1 22.53 13.36 19.60
N PRO A 2 21.52 13.62 20.42
CA PRO A 2 20.22 12.93 20.26
C PRO A 2 19.56 13.33 18.93
N GLY A 3 19.05 12.33 18.21
CA GLY A 3 18.26 12.50 17.02
C GLY A 3 16.78 12.72 17.33
N ARG A 4 15.92 12.39 16.36
CA ARG A 4 14.46 12.51 16.49
C ARG A 4 13.94 11.66 17.67
N ARG A 5 13.07 12.24 18.49
CA ARG A 5 12.40 11.58 19.63
C ARG A 5 13.37 10.83 20.57
N GLY A 6 14.59 11.36 20.77
CA GLY A 6 15.59 10.78 21.66
C GLY A 6 16.38 9.60 21.09
N TYR A 7 16.13 9.19 19.86
CA TYR A 7 16.94 8.17 19.20
C TYR A 7 18.33 8.71 18.84
N PRO A 8 19.36 7.83 18.75
CA PRO A 8 20.70 8.26 18.35
C PRO A 8 20.71 8.86 16.94
N GLY A 9 21.58 9.83 16.69
CA GLY A 9 21.74 10.42 15.36
C GLY A 9 22.20 9.42 14.28
N TYR A 10 22.81 8.29 14.68
CA TYR A 10 23.24 7.23 13.78
C TYR A 10 22.18 6.14 13.52
N LEU A 11 20.95 6.31 13.97
CA LEU A 11 19.88 5.31 13.81
C LEU A 11 19.67 4.92 12.34
N TYR A 12 19.64 5.90 11.44
CA TYR A 12 19.52 5.65 10.00
C TYR A 12 20.62 4.74 9.48
N THR A 13 21.85 5.02 9.85
CA THR A 13 23.02 4.21 9.43
C THR A 13 22.94 2.78 9.94
N ASP A 14 22.53 2.59 11.20
CA ASP A 14 22.37 1.26 11.78
C ASP A 14 21.29 0.45 11.08
N LEU A 15 20.13 1.06 10.81
CA LEU A 15 19.03 0.43 10.07
C LEU A 15 19.45 0.11 8.63
N ALA A 16 20.10 1.05 7.94
CA ALA A 16 20.60 0.84 6.60
C ALA A 16 21.59 -0.33 6.53
N THR A 17 22.50 -0.42 7.48
CA THR A 17 23.47 -1.52 7.54
C THR A 17 22.78 -2.88 7.67
N MET A 18 21.68 -2.98 8.40
CA MET A 18 20.90 -4.21 8.48
C MET A 18 20.21 -4.54 7.16
N TYR A 19 19.59 -3.56 6.53
CA TYR A 19 18.75 -3.75 5.33
C TYR A 19 19.57 -3.90 4.05
N GLU A 20 20.79 -3.37 4.00
CA GLU A 20 21.71 -3.54 2.85
C GLU A 20 22.16 -4.98 2.63
N ARG A 21 21.85 -5.89 3.55
CA ARG A 21 22.06 -7.34 3.34
C ARG A 21 21.13 -7.92 2.28
N ALA A 22 20.03 -7.24 1.97
CA ALA A 22 19.14 -7.62 0.87
C ALA A 22 19.79 -7.29 -0.48
N GLY A 23 19.46 -8.06 -1.51
CA GLY A 23 19.89 -7.80 -2.88
C GLY A 23 20.66 -8.93 -3.52
N ARG A 24 21.39 -8.58 -4.57
CA ARG A 24 22.24 -9.50 -5.35
C ARG A 24 23.69 -9.01 -5.34
N GLN A 25 24.60 -9.95 -5.39
CA GLN A 25 26.01 -9.65 -5.54
C GLN A 25 26.46 -9.88 -6.98
N VAL A 26 27.33 -9.02 -7.49
CA VAL A 26 27.94 -9.18 -8.82
C VAL A 26 28.68 -10.52 -8.88
N GLY A 27 28.46 -11.27 -9.95
CA GLY A 27 29.10 -12.58 -10.17
C GLY A 27 28.50 -13.74 -9.38
N LYS A 28 27.35 -13.53 -8.71
CA LYS A 28 26.59 -14.59 -8.00
C LYS A 28 25.16 -14.66 -8.48
N ASP A 29 24.62 -15.85 -8.57
CA ASP A 29 23.26 -16.09 -9.07
C ASP A 29 22.18 -15.90 -8.00
N GLY A 30 22.54 -16.00 -6.75
CA GLY A 30 21.59 -15.90 -5.63
C GLY A 30 21.15 -14.46 -5.33
N SER A 31 20.00 -14.33 -4.66
CA SER A 31 19.50 -13.06 -4.15
C SER A 31 18.90 -13.23 -2.76
N ILE A 32 18.90 -12.15 -2.00
CA ILE A 32 18.23 -12.09 -0.68
C ILE A 32 17.14 -11.05 -0.77
N THR A 33 15.90 -11.48 -0.52
CA THR A 33 14.76 -10.59 -0.35
C THR A 33 14.45 -10.45 1.13
N MET A 34 14.31 -9.22 1.61
CA MET A 34 14.04 -8.93 3.02
C MET A 34 12.71 -8.20 3.15
N ILE A 35 11.84 -8.70 4.02
CA ILE A 35 10.55 -8.07 4.32
C ILE A 35 10.54 -7.75 5.82
N PRO A 36 10.97 -6.54 6.23
CA PRO A 36 10.91 -6.13 7.62
C PRO A 36 9.46 -5.93 8.06
N ILE A 37 9.09 -6.53 9.19
CA ILE A 37 7.77 -6.37 9.79
C ILE A 37 7.91 -5.53 11.05
N LEU A 38 7.25 -4.40 11.08
CA LEU A 38 7.35 -3.42 12.16
C LEU A 38 6.01 -3.13 12.78
N THR A 39 6.02 -2.83 14.07
CA THR A 39 4.90 -2.16 14.72
C THR A 39 5.09 -0.66 14.63
N MET A 40 3.98 0.07 14.48
CA MET A 40 3.97 1.54 14.53
C MET A 40 3.35 1.97 15.87
N PRO A 41 4.16 2.44 16.83
CA PRO A 41 3.61 2.93 18.09
C PRO A 41 2.54 4.00 17.84
N GLU A 42 1.36 3.82 18.45
CA GLU A 42 0.21 4.72 18.29
C GLU A 42 -0.27 4.87 16.83
N ASP A 43 -0.01 3.89 15.99
CA ASP A 43 -0.26 3.92 14.54
C ASP A 43 0.43 5.11 13.82
N ASP A 44 1.50 5.61 14.41
CA ASP A 44 2.23 6.78 13.93
C ASP A 44 3.29 6.41 12.88
N LYS A 45 2.97 6.67 11.61
CA LYS A 45 3.87 6.44 10.48
C LYS A 45 5.12 7.33 10.52
N THR A 46 5.09 8.42 11.27
CA THR A 46 6.20 9.37 11.40
C THR A 46 7.18 8.97 12.52
N HIS A 47 6.87 7.91 13.28
CA HIS A 47 7.81 7.36 14.26
C HIS A 47 9.14 7.02 13.57
N PRO A 48 10.30 7.34 14.18
CA PRO A 48 11.61 7.20 13.51
C PRO A 48 11.89 5.83 12.90
N ILE A 49 11.53 4.75 13.57
CA ILE A 49 11.82 3.41 13.07
C ILE A 49 11.01 3.06 11.82
N PRO A 50 9.66 3.12 11.80
CA PRO A 50 8.92 2.87 10.57
C PRO A 50 9.20 3.91 9.48
N ASP A 51 9.38 5.17 9.81
CA ASP A 51 9.66 6.22 8.85
C ASP A 51 11.00 6.01 8.13
N LEU A 52 12.08 5.79 8.87
CA LEU A 52 13.40 5.52 8.30
C LEU A 52 13.43 4.19 7.53
N THR A 53 12.77 3.16 8.04
CA THR A 53 12.65 1.88 7.34
C THR A 53 11.97 2.06 5.99
N GLY A 54 10.92 2.85 5.92
CA GLY A 54 10.25 3.19 4.67
C GLY A 54 11.14 3.94 3.68
N TYR A 55 12.07 4.77 4.15
CA TYR A 55 13.04 5.45 3.29
C TYR A 55 14.14 4.53 2.77
N ILE A 56 14.63 3.62 3.62
CA ILE A 56 15.75 2.73 3.27
C ILE A 56 15.31 1.61 2.34
N THR A 57 14.14 1.04 2.60
CA THR A 57 13.60 -0.07 1.82
C THR A 57 13.01 0.40 0.50
N GLU A 58 12.69 -0.54 -0.38
CA GLU A 58 12.14 -0.26 -1.71
C GLU A 58 10.72 0.29 -1.65
N GLY A 59 9.95 -0.09 -0.64
CA GLY A 59 8.58 0.34 -0.48
C GLY A 59 8.00 -0.09 0.86
N GLN A 60 6.69 0.09 1.02
CA GLN A 60 6.01 -0.22 2.26
C GLN A 60 4.57 -0.70 2.02
N ILE A 61 4.14 -1.60 2.86
CA ILE A 61 2.75 -2.06 2.94
C ILE A 61 2.24 -1.67 4.32
N ILE A 62 1.27 -0.78 4.37
CA ILE A 62 0.68 -0.27 5.61
C ILE A 62 -0.60 -1.04 5.91
N LEU A 63 -0.74 -1.52 7.12
CA LEU A 63 -1.95 -2.17 7.59
C LEU A 63 -2.79 -1.20 8.43
N SER A 64 -4.10 -1.26 8.28
CA SER A 64 -5.06 -0.36 8.93
C SER A 64 -5.92 -1.09 9.94
N ARG A 65 -5.98 -0.56 11.17
CA ARG A 65 -6.92 -1.05 12.20
C ARG A 65 -8.37 -0.83 11.81
N GLU A 66 -8.65 0.28 11.13
CA GLU A 66 -9.99 0.60 10.65
C GLU A 66 -10.49 -0.45 9.66
N LEU A 67 -9.68 -0.79 8.67
CA LEU A 67 -10.01 -1.84 7.70
C LEU A 67 -10.18 -3.21 8.37
N TYR A 68 -9.33 -3.53 9.33
CA TYR A 68 -9.46 -4.75 10.12
C TYR A 68 -10.82 -4.83 10.84
N ARG A 69 -11.25 -3.72 11.46
CA ARG A 69 -12.56 -3.64 12.15
C ARG A 69 -13.72 -3.78 11.17
N LYS A 70 -13.56 -3.35 9.94
CA LYS A 70 -14.56 -3.55 8.87
C LYS A 70 -14.61 -4.97 8.32
N GLY A 71 -13.72 -5.85 8.77
CA GLY A 71 -13.63 -7.22 8.26
C GLY A 71 -12.86 -7.37 6.94
N ILE A 72 -12.10 -6.36 6.55
CA ILE A 72 -11.24 -6.40 5.37
C ILE A 72 -9.95 -7.13 5.73
N ASN A 73 -9.68 -8.27 5.11
CA ASN A 73 -8.51 -9.10 5.35
C ASN A 73 -7.85 -9.55 4.04
N PRO A 74 -6.55 -9.30 3.82
CA PRO A 74 -5.66 -8.50 4.67
C PRO A 74 -6.05 -7.01 4.71
N PRO A 75 -5.92 -6.34 5.87
CA PRO A 75 -6.37 -4.95 6.02
C PRO A 75 -5.34 -3.95 5.47
N VAL A 76 -4.99 -4.08 4.20
CA VAL A 76 -4.00 -3.23 3.55
C VAL A 76 -4.59 -1.87 3.22
N ASP A 77 -3.98 -0.83 3.78
CA ASP A 77 -4.29 0.55 3.44
C ASP A 77 -3.51 0.94 2.18
N VAL A 78 -4.21 0.90 1.05
CA VAL A 78 -3.60 1.04 -0.28
C VAL A 78 -2.99 2.42 -0.50
N LEU A 79 -3.64 3.48 -0.03
CA LEU A 79 -3.22 4.85 -0.34
C LEU A 79 -1.83 5.22 0.19
N PRO A 80 -1.46 4.91 1.46
CA PRO A 80 -0.11 5.16 1.96
C PRO A 80 0.90 4.07 1.59
N SER A 81 0.46 2.94 1.07
CA SER A 81 1.34 1.86 0.62
C SER A 81 1.94 2.21 -0.73
N LEU A 82 3.20 1.87 -0.94
CA LEU A 82 3.86 2.18 -2.20
C LEU A 82 5.00 1.21 -2.50
N SER A 83 5.36 1.12 -3.78
CA SER A 83 6.59 0.52 -4.29
C SER A 83 7.28 1.53 -5.21
N ARG A 84 8.55 1.88 -4.92
CA ARG A 84 9.32 2.85 -5.71
C ARG A 84 9.80 2.30 -7.05
N LEU A 85 9.95 0.99 -7.12
CA LEU A 85 10.43 0.30 -8.32
C LEU A 85 9.31 -0.39 -9.12
N LYS A 86 8.05 -0.09 -8.81
CA LYS A 86 6.89 -0.73 -9.46
C LYS A 86 6.98 -0.70 -10.98
N ASP A 87 7.43 0.40 -11.56
CA ASP A 87 7.51 0.56 -13.02
C ASP A 87 8.55 -0.35 -13.66
N LYS A 88 9.54 -0.80 -12.89
CA LYS A 88 10.55 -1.75 -13.38
C LYS A 88 10.06 -3.21 -13.35
N GLY A 89 9.02 -3.48 -12.56
CA GLY A 89 8.44 -4.81 -12.39
C GLY A 89 7.12 -5.02 -13.10
N THR A 90 6.60 -4.03 -13.81
CA THR A 90 5.27 -4.05 -14.41
C THR A 90 5.31 -3.78 -15.91
N GLY A 91 4.30 -4.26 -16.64
CA GLY A 91 4.13 -4.01 -18.05
C GLY A 91 4.34 -5.23 -18.94
N ALA A 92 4.36 -5.02 -20.25
CA ALA A 92 4.53 -6.07 -21.25
C ALA A 92 5.82 -6.87 -21.02
N GLY A 93 5.71 -8.18 -21.07
CA GLY A 93 6.85 -9.08 -20.85
C GLY A 93 7.19 -9.35 -19.38
N LYS A 94 6.54 -8.67 -18.43
CA LYS A 94 6.74 -8.84 -16.98
C LYS A 94 5.45 -9.24 -16.30
N THR A 95 4.39 -8.49 -16.50
CA THR A 95 3.04 -8.75 -16.00
C THR A 95 2.05 -8.68 -17.14
N ARG A 96 1.37 -7.52 -17.31
CA ARG A 96 0.46 -7.28 -18.42
C ARG A 96 0.59 -5.81 -18.86
N GLU A 97 0.37 -5.54 -20.12
CA GLU A 97 0.55 -4.20 -20.71
C GLU A 97 -0.26 -3.12 -19.99
N ASP A 98 -1.47 -3.45 -19.56
CA ASP A 98 -2.38 -2.54 -18.89
C ASP A 98 -2.16 -2.38 -17.38
N HIS A 99 -1.16 -3.07 -16.80
CA HIS A 99 -0.97 -3.11 -15.34
C HIS A 99 -0.87 -1.71 -14.73
N SER A 100 0.04 -0.90 -15.22
CA SER A 100 0.27 0.45 -14.69
C SER A 100 -0.97 1.35 -14.84
N GLY A 101 -1.60 1.33 -16.01
CA GLY A 101 -2.82 2.10 -16.27
C GLY A 101 -3.98 1.69 -15.37
N THR A 102 -4.23 0.39 -15.26
CA THR A 102 -5.28 -0.16 -14.40
C THR A 102 -5.07 0.22 -12.93
N MET A 103 -3.85 0.05 -12.42
CA MET A 103 -3.54 0.41 -11.03
C MET A 103 -3.69 1.90 -10.77
N ASN A 104 -3.24 2.75 -11.66
CA ASN A 104 -3.39 4.20 -11.53
C ASN A 104 -4.86 4.62 -11.49
N GLN A 105 -5.71 4.03 -12.32
CA GLN A 105 -7.14 4.32 -12.34
C GLN A 105 -7.83 3.84 -11.05
N LEU A 106 -7.55 2.63 -10.60
CA LEU A 106 -8.09 2.10 -9.35
C LEU A 106 -7.66 2.94 -8.15
N PHE A 107 -6.40 3.31 -8.09
CA PHE A 107 -5.85 4.15 -7.02
C PHE A 107 -6.55 5.51 -6.98
N ALA A 108 -6.67 6.18 -8.12
CA ALA A 108 -7.33 7.48 -8.23
C ALA A 108 -8.81 7.41 -7.85
N ALA A 109 -9.53 6.42 -8.35
CA ALA A 109 -10.93 6.22 -8.04
C ALA A 109 -11.16 5.91 -6.55
N TYR A 110 -10.31 5.08 -5.97
CA TYR A 110 -10.38 4.77 -4.54
C TYR A 110 -10.10 6.00 -3.67
N ALA A 111 -9.09 6.79 -3.99
CA ALA A 111 -8.78 8.04 -3.28
C ALA A 111 -9.97 9.01 -3.32
N THR A 112 -10.54 9.22 -4.50
CA THR A 112 -11.73 10.07 -4.68
C THR A 112 -12.93 9.51 -3.89
N GLY A 113 -13.16 8.22 -3.93
CA GLY A 113 -14.25 7.57 -3.20
C GLY A 113 -14.12 7.69 -1.69
N LYS A 114 -12.91 7.55 -1.14
CA LYS A 114 -12.65 7.75 0.30
C LYS A 114 -12.90 9.20 0.72
N GLU A 115 -12.44 10.16 -0.05
CA GLU A 115 -12.68 11.57 0.19
C GLU A 115 -14.18 11.89 0.18
N ASN A 116 -14.93 11.38 -0.80
CA ASN A 116 -16.37 11.57 -0.89
C ASN A 116 -17.12 10.93 0.28
N LYS A 117 -16.69 9.78 0.76
CA LYS A 117 -17.26 9.14 1.96
C LYS A 117 -17.03 9.98 3.22
N GLU A 118 -15.88 10.59 3.35
CA GLU A 118 -15.58 11.49 4.45
C GLU A 118 -16.49 12.74 4.40
N LEU A 119 -16.63 13.35 3.24
CA LEU A 119 -17.55 14.47 3.02
C LEU A 119 -19.02 14.08 3.32
N MET A 120 -19.41 12.89 2.89
CA MET A 120 -20.76 12.38 3.14
C MET A 120 -21.04 12.21 4.65
N SER A 121 -20.04 11.80 5.42
CA SER A 121 -20.16 11.66 6.89
C SER A 121 -20.33 13.00 7.61
N ILE A 122 -19.79 14.08 7.03
CA ILE A 122 -19.82 15.43 7.61
C ILE A 122 -21.05 16.21 7.13
N LEU A 123 -21.30 16.21 5.84
CA LEU A 123 -22.31 17.07 5.18
C LEU A 123 -23.62 16.35 4.82
N GLY A 124 -23.63 15.04 4.92
CA GLY A 124 -24.75 14.20 4.51
C GLY A 124 -24.72 13.83 3.02
N GLU A 125 -25.48 12.80 2.66
CA GLU A 125 -25.53 12.24 1.31
C GLU A 125 -26.06 13.23 0.28
N ALA A 126 -26.99 14.09 0.68
CA ALA A 126 -27.61 15.09 -0.20
C ALA A 126 -26.63 16.16 -0.71
N ALA A 127 -25.47 16.31 -0.05
CA ALA A 127 -24.44 17.27 -0.47
C ALA A 127 -23.58 16.76 -1.64
N LEU A 128 -23.69 15.49 -2.01
CA LEU A 128 -22.90 14.86 -3.05
C LEU A 128 -23.66 14.72 -4.37
N SER A 129 -22.95 14.89 -5.48
CA SER A 129 -23.49 14.62 -6.80
C SER A 129 -23.69 13.11 -7.01
N PRO A 130 -24.52 12.68 -7.98
CA PRO A 130 -24.64 11.27 -8.34
C PRO A 130 -23.31 10.60 -8.68
N THR A 131 -22.40 11.30 -9.34
CA THR A 131 -21.05 10.82 -9.65
C THR A 131 -20.23 10.61 -8.40
N ASP A 132 -20.28 11.55 -7.44
CA ASP A 132 -19.56 11.43 -6.18
C ASP A 132 -20.05 10.21 -5.36
N LEU A 133 -21.35 9.95 -5.39
CA LEU A 133 -21.93 8.77 -4.75
C LEU A 133 -21.46 7.46 -5.40
N LEU A 134 -21.26 7.44 -6.71
CA LEU A 134 -20.70 6.28 -7.40
C LEU A 134 -19.26 6.02 -6.99
N TYR A 135 -18.44 7.06 -6.85
CA TYR A 135 -17.08 6.90 -6.34
C TYR A 135 -17.04 6.40 -4.90
N ALA A 136 -17.94 6.90 -4.05
CA ALA A 136 -18.05 6.43 -2.68
C ALA A 136 -18.42 4.93 -2.62
N LYS A 137 -19.37 4.51 -3.47
CA LYS A 137 -19.75 3.10 -3.60
C LYS A 137 -18.59 2.25 -4.14
N PHE A 138 -17.86 2.77 -5.13
CA PHE A 138 -16.66 2.10 -5.65
C PHE A 138 -15.63 1.85 -4.55
N ALA A 139 -15.38 2.82 -3.67
CA ALA A 139 -14.44 2.66 -2.58
C ALA A 139 -14.83 1.50 -1.65
N ASP A 140 -16.11 1.34 -1.32
CA ASP A 140 -16.60 0.21 -0.53
C ASP A 140 -16.42 -1.12 -1.25
N GLU A 141 -16.77 -1.20 -2.53
CA GLU A 141 -16.60 -2.41 -3.32
C GLU A 141 -15.13 -2.77 -3.52
N PHE A 142 -14.27 -1.77 -3.72
CA PHE A 142 -12.83 -1.97 -3.82
C PHE A 142 -12.26 -2.59 -2.55
N GLU A 143 -12.62 -2.09 -1.38
CA GLU A 143 -12.17 -2.67 -0.11
C GLU A 143 -12.66 -4.11 0.07
N LYS A 144 -13.93 -4.38 -0.21
CA LYS A 144 -14.56 -5.69 0.00
C LYS A 144 -14.15 -6.74 -1.02
N ARG A 145 -14.02 -6.38 -2.27
CA ARG A 145 -13.82 -7.33 -3.38
C ARG A 145 -12.39 -7.38 -3.88
N TYR A 146 -11.66 -6.27 -3.79
CA TYR A 146 -10.30 -6.16 -4.32
C TYR A 146 -9.24 -6.34 -3.23
N VAL A 147 -9.31 -5.55 -2.17
CA VAL A 147 -8.36 -5.60 -1.05
C VAL A 147 -8.59 -6.86 -0.23
N SER A 148 -9.83 -7.11 0.17
CA SER A 148 -10.16 -8.28 0.97
C SER A 148 -10.05 -9.57 0.15
N GLN A 149 -9.45 -10.59 0.74
CA GLN A 149 -9.26 -11.90 0.13
C GLN A 149 -9.66 -12.98 1.12
N GLY A 150 -10.17 -14.10 0.59
CA GLY A 150 -10.44 -15.29 1.40
C GLY A 150 -9.15 -15.95 1.89
N VAL A 151 -9.25 -16.75 2.95
CA VAL A 151 -8.10 -17.44 3.57
C VAL A 151 -7.30 -18.29 2.57
N ASP A 152 -8.00 -18.97 1.67
CA ASP A 152 -7.41 -19.85 0.67
C ASP A 152 -7.32 -19.21 -0.72
N GLU A 153 -7.66 -17.93 -0.83
CA GLU A 153 -7.61 -17.22 -2.10
C GLU A 153 -6.16 -16.92 -2.50
N ASN A 154 -5.84 -17.23 -3.74
CA ASN A 154 -4.50 -17.02 -4.31
C ASN A 154 -4.64 -16.52 -5.74
N ARG A 155 -4.94 -15.24 -5.89
CA ARG A 155 -5.09 -14.61 -7.20
C ARG A 155 -3.74 -14.41 -7.89
N SER A 156 -3.69 -14.79 -9.16
CA SER A 156 -2.58 -14.38 -10.04
C SER A 156 -2.64 -12.87 -10.31
N ILE A 157 -1.58 -12.33 -10.86
CA ILE A 157 -1.58 -10.93 -11.29
C ILE A 157 -2.60 -10.69 -12.41
N GLN A 158 -2.82 -11.65 -13.28
CA GLN A 158 -3.81 -11.56 -14.34
C GLN A 158 -5.23 -11.49 -13.77
N GLU A 159 -5.57 -12.37 -12.85
CA GLU A 159 -6.87 -12.37 -12.16
C GLU A 159 -7.09 -11.07 -11.37
N THR A 160 -6.03 -10.57 -10.73
CA THR A 160 -6.07 -9.30 -9.99
C THR A 160 -6.37 -8.12 -10.91
N LEU A 161 -5.73 -8.05 -12.07
CA LEU A 161 -5.98 -7.00 -13.05
C LEU A 161 -7.38 -7.11 -13.67
N ASP A 162 -7.83 -8.33 -13.97
CA ASP A 162 -9.18 -8.57 -14.49
C ASP A 162 -10.25 -8.13 -13.50
N LEU A 163 -10.09 -8.45 -12.23
CA LEU A 163 -10.99 -7.98 -11.16
C LEU A 163 -11.01 -6.44 -11.07
N GLY A 164 -9.88 -5.80 -11.28
CA GLY A 164 -9.80 -4.34 -11.36
C GLY A 164 -10.64 -3.75 -12.50
N TRP A 165 -10.71 -4.42 -13.63
CA TRP A 165 -11.56 -4.01 -14.77
C TRP A 165 -13.06 -4.22 -14.51
N GLU A 166 -13.42 -5.19 -13.68
CA GLU A 166 -14.82 -5.44 -13.31
C GLU A 166 -15.41 -4.37 -12.38
N LEU A 167 -14.56 -3.73 -11.58
CA LEU A 167 -14.96 -2.73 -10.60
C LEU A 167 -15.17 -1.35 -11.22
#